data_ff20da970445968705bcbae3e07efbf2
#
_entry.id   ff20da970445968705bcbae3e07efbf2
#
_cell.length_a   1.000
_cell.length_b   1.000
_cell.length_c   1.000
_cell.angle_alpha   90.00
_cell.angle_beta   90.00
_cell.angle_gamma   90.00
#
_symmetry.space_group_name_H-M   'P 1'
#
loop_
_entity.id
_entity.type
_entity.pdbx_description
1 polymer ?
#
loop_
_entity_poly.entity_id
_entity_poly.type
_entity_poly.pdbx_seq_one_letter_code
_entity_poly.pdbx_strand_id
1 'polypeptide(L)'
;IIEAALATVKLSPALLDRYPHQVSGGEVQRLSIARALLLKPKLLILDEPTSMLDISVQAQILQLLKNIRRQEQMAFLFISHDKAVINYMCDRQLYMQEGRIT
;
A
#
# COMPACT_ATOMS: atom_id res chain seq x y z
N ILE A 1 3.02 16.29 -11.67
CA ILE A 1 3.17 15.73 -10.31
C ILE A 1 2.13 14.63 -10.06
N ILE A 2 0.84 14.91 -10.30
CA ILE A 2 -0.22 13.92 -10.10
C ILE A 2 -0.06 12.75 -11.06
N GLU A 3 0.24 13.02 -12.32
CA GLU A 3 0.41 11.99 -13.34
C GLU A 3 1.62 11.11 -13.04
N ALA A 4 2.70 11.69 -12.54
CA ALA A 4 3.87 10.92 -12.13
C ALA A 4 3.55 10.01 -10.94
N ALA A 5 2.78 10.50 -9.98
CA ALA A 5 2.36 9.70 -8.84
C ALA A 5 1.46 8.53 -9.28
N LEU A 6 0.54 8.77 -10.22
CA LEU A 6 -0.31 7.72 -10.77
C LEU A 6 0.51 6.66 -11.50
N ALA A 7 1.52 7.09 -12.27
CA ALA A 7 2.40 6.15 -12.96
C ALA A 7 3.17 5.27 -11.98
N THR A 8 3.61 5.82 -10.86
CA THR A 8 4.34 5.08 -9.83
C THR A 8 3.50 3.92 -9.28
N VAL A 9 2.19 4.12 -9.15
CA VAL A 9 1.27 3.09 -8.67
C VAL A 9 0.59 2.33 -9.81
N LYS A 10 1.06 2.51 -11.04
CA LYS A 10 0.58 1.82 -12.24
C LYS A 10 -0.90 2.11 -12.53
N LEU A 11 -1.28 3.37 -12.41
CA LEU A 11 -2.62 3.83 -12.78
C LEU A 11 -2.56 4.77 -13.96
N SER A 12 -3.59 4.72 -14.80
CA SER A 12 -3.73 5.60 -15.95
C SER A 12 -4.28 6.97 -15.52
N PRO A 13 -3.82 8.08 -16.12
CA PRO A 13 -4.42 9.39 -15.89
C PRO A 13 -5.91 9.45 -16.25
N ALA A 14 -6.41 8.55 -17.09
CA ALA A 14 -7.83 8.47 -17.42
C ALA A 14 -8.70 8.25 -16.18
N LEU A 15 -8.12 7.70 -15.10
CA LEU A 15 -8.82 7.49 -13.85
C LEU A 15 -9.31 8.79 -13.22
N LEU A 16 -8.64 9.91 -13.49
CA LEU A 16 -8.99 11.21 -12.95
C LEU A 16 -10.38 11.70 -13.40
N ASP A 17 -10.87 11.15 -14.52
CA ASP A 17 -12.18 11.52 -15.08
C ASP A 17 -13.30 10.59 -14.60
N ARG A 18 -13.00 9.65 -13.71
CA ARG A 18 -13.98 8.70 -13.21
C ARG A 18 -14.60 9.14 -11.89
N TYR A 19 -15.85 8.77 -11.69
CA TYR A 19 -16.52 8.92 -10.41
C TYR A 19 -16.05 7.81 -9.44
N PRO A 20 -16.16 8.04 -8.10
CA PRO A 20 -15.71 7.03 -7.13
C PRO A 20 -16.30 5.63 -7.33
N HIS A 21 -17.56 5.53 -7.77
CA HIS A 21 -18.21 4.23 -7.98
C HIS A 21 -17.71 3.50 -9.24
N GLN A 22 -16.92 4.16 -10.07
CA GLN A 22 -16.34 3.58 -11.29
C GLN A 22 -14.92 3.07 -11.06
N VAL A 23 -14.47 3.07 -9.81
CA VAL A 23 -13.09 2.71 -9.45
C VAL A 23 -13.12 1.42 -8.64
N SER A 24 -12.29 0.45 -9.02
CA SER A 24 -12.18 -0.82 -8.29
C SER A 24 -11.51 -0.64 -6.93
N GLY A 25 -11.64 -1.65 -6.05
CA GLY A 25 -11.00 -1.64 -4.74
C GLY A 25 -9.48 -1.52 -4.85
N GLY A 26 -8.87 -2.25 -5.79
CA GLY A 26 -7.43 -2.17 -6.01
C GLY A 26 -6.99 -0.80 -6.52
N GLU A 27 -7.80 -0.19 -7.38
CA GLU A 27 -7.54 1.16 -7.88
C GLU A 27 -7.66 2.20 -6.78
N VAL A 28 -8.67 2.08 -5.91
CA VAL A 28 -8.82 2.95 -4.74
C VAL A 28 -7.60 2.85 -3.84
N GLN A 29 -7.13 1.64 -3.59
CA GLN A 29 -5.95 1.43 -2.74
C GLN A 29 -4.71 2.04 -3.37
N ARG A 30 -4.52 1.87 -4.66
CA ARG A 30 -3.39 2.49 -5.37
C ARG A 30 -3.46 4.02 -5.33
N LEU A 31 -4.65 4.59 -5.44
CA LEU A 31 -4.83 6.04 -5.30
C LEU A 31 -4.46 6.53 -3.91
N SER A 32 -4.83 5.78 -2.87
CA SER A 32 -4.44 6.12 -1.50
C SER A 32 -2.94 6.13 -1.33
N ILE A 33 -2.26 5.14 -1.90
CA ILE A 33 -0.80 5.05 -1.85
C ILE A 33 -0.17 6.24 -2.59
N ALA A 34 -0.66 6.54 -3.80
CA ALA A 34 -0.14 7.66 -4.59
C ALA A 34 -0.30 8.98 -3.84
N ARG A 35 -1.45 9.17 -3.18
CA ARG A 35 -1.71 10.37 -2.38
C ARG A 35 -0.69 10.52 -1.26
N ALA A 36 -0.39 9.43 -0.56
CA ALA A 36 0.60 9.46 0.50
C ALA A 36 2.00 9.77 -0.03
N LEU A 37 2.35 9.22 -1.20
CA LEU A 37 3.67 9.43 -1.79
C LEU A 37 3.91 10.88 -2.25
N LEU A 38 2.85 11.63 -2.54
CA LEU A 38 2.99 13.03 -2.92
C LEU A 38 3.67 13.87 -1.84
N LEU A 39 3.57 13.45 -0.59
CA LEU A 39 4.20 14.13 0.55
C LEU A 39 5.67 13.76 0.71
N LYS A 40 6.17 12.83 -0.08
CA LYS A 40 7.54 12.30 -0.01
C LYS A 40 7.93 11.91 1.41
N PRO A 41 7.16 11.01 2.05
CA PRO A 41 7.39 10.66 3.46
C PRO A 41 8.65 9.82 3.62
N LYS A 42 9.27 9.92 4.79
CA LYS A 42 10.36 9.01 5.18
C LYS A 42 9.85 7.76 5.85
N LEU A 43 8.65 7.83 6.42
CA LEU A 43 7.97 6.71 7.05
C LEU A 43 6.55 6.64 6.53
N LEU A 44 6.15 5.48 6.04
CA LEU A 44 4.79 5.23 5.58
C LEU A 44 4.15 4.20 6.52
N ILE A 45 3.02 4.58 7.10
CA ILE A 45 2.24 3.68 7.96
C ILE A 45 1.15 3.05 7.12
N LEU A 46 1.15 1.72 7.08
CA LEU A 46 0.21 0.93 6.29
C LEU A 46 -0.63 0.07 7.25
N ASP A 47 -1.87 0.50 7.47
CA ASP A 47 -2.77 -0.19 8.39
C ASP A 47 -3.74 -1.06 7.60
N GLU A 48 -3.52 -2.37 7.63
CA GLU A 48 -4.32 -3.37 6.92
C GLU A 48 -4.55 -3.01 5.45
N PRO A 49 -3.47 -2.72 4.68
CA PRO A 49 -3.63 -2.13 3.34
C PRO A 49 -4.25 -3.06 2.30
N THR A 50 -4.33 -4.37 2.58
CA THR A 50 -4.86 -5.34 1.63
C THR A 50 -6.00 -6.19 2.19
N SER A 51 -6.48 -5.90 3.38
CA SER A 51 -7.46 -6.75 4.09
C SER A 51 -8.80 -6.88 3.37
N MET A 52 -9.20 -5.88 2.59
CA MET A 52 -10.49 -5.86 1.90
C MET A 52 -10.39 -6.23 0.41
N LEU A 53 -9.23 -6.71 -0.02
CA LEU A 53 -8.97 -7.04 -1.42
C LEU A 53 -8.96 -8.55 -1.63
N ASP A 54 -9.33 -9.01 -2.84
CA ASP A 54 -9.19 -10.41 -3.16
C ASP A 54 -7.70 -10.80 -3.28
N ILE A 55 -7.41 -12.09 -3.27
CA ILE A 55 -6.04 -12.60 -3.19
C ILE A 55 -5.18 -12.11 -4.35
N SER A 56 -5.74 -12.08 -5.56
CA SER A 56 -5.02 -11.66 -6.75
C SER A 56 -4.62 -10.18 -6.69
N VAL A 57 -5.57 -9.32 -6.32
CA VAL A 57 -5.33 -7.88 -6.19
C VAL A 57 -4.41 -7.60 -5.01
N GLN A 58 -4.57 -8.34 -3.91
CA GLN A 58 -3.71 -8.23 -2.74
C GLN A 58 -2.24 -8.45 -3.12
N ALA A 59 -1.96 -9.52 -3.87
CA ALA A 59 -0.59 -9.82 -4.30
C ALA A 59 -0.01 -8.68 -5.14
N GLN A 60 -0.80 -8.09 -6.02
CA GLN A 60 -0.37 -6.97 -6.84
C GLN A 60 -0.02 -5.74 -6.00
N ILE A 61 -0.84 -5.43 -5.00
CA ILE A 61 -0.61 -4.28 -4.12
C ILE A 61 0.64 -4.51 -3.26
N LEU A 62 0.82 -5.71 -2.73
CA LEU A 62 2.00 -6.02 -1.92
C LEU A 62 3.28 -5.92 -2.74
N GLN A 63 3.26 -6.41 -3.97
CA GLN A 63 4.40 -6.29 -4.87
C GLN A 63 4.72 -4.84 -5.18
N LEU A 64 3.68 -4.04 -5.43
CA LEU A 64 3.80 -2.61 -5.68
C LEU A 64 4.46 -1.90 -4.49
N LEU A 65 4.00 -2.20 -3.28
CA LEU A 65 4.54 -1.59 -2.06
C LEU A 65 6.01 -1.95 -1.86
N LYS A 66 6.39 -3.20 -2.12
CA LYS A 66 7.79 -3.61 -2.04
C LYS A 66 8.67 -2.82 -3.01
N ASN A 67 8.19 -2.65 -4.24
CA ASN A 67 8.94 -1.90 -5.24
C ASN A 67 9.09 -0.43 -4.86
N ILE A 68 8.02 0.17 -4.34
CA ILE A 68 8.04 1.56 -3.89
C ILE A 68 9.03 1.74 -2.75
N ARG A 69 9.01 0.85 -1.76
CA ARG A 69 9.94 0.93 -0.63
C ARG A 69 11.38 0.91 -1.10
N ARG A 70 11.68 0.05 -2.06
CA ARG A 70 13.03 -0.08 -2.61
C ARG A 70 13.46 1.16 -3.38
N GLN A 71 12.57 1.68 -4.23
CA GLN A 71 12.88 2.82 -5.09
C GLN A 71 12.98 4.13 -4.31
N GLU A 72 12.10 4.32 -3.34
CA GLU A 72 11.99 5.57 -2.60
C GLU A 72 12.81 5.58 -1.32
N GLN A 73 13.39 4.44 -0.96
CA GLN A 73 14.21 4.29 0.25
C GLN A 73 13.50 4.79 1.52
N MET A 74 12.22 4.46 1.64
CA MET A 74 11.45 4.88 2.82
C MET A 74 11.25 3.69 3.76
N ALA A 75 10.98 3.99 5.02
CA ALA A 75 10.64 2.99 6.01
C ALA A 75 9.14 2.74 6.00
N PHE A 76 8.75 1.49 6.20
CA PHE A 76 7.35 1.09 6.34
C PHE A 76 7.08 0.60 7.76
N LEU A 77 5.96 1.05 8.33
CA LEU A 77 5.36 0.41 9.48
C LEU A 77 4.10 -0.29 8.98
N PHE A 78 4.16 -1.60 8.87
CA PHE A 78 3.11 -2.41 8.24
C PHE A 78 2.31 -3.14 9.32
N ILE A 79 1.02 -2.91 9.36
CA ILE A 79 0.11 -3.51 10.34
C ILE A 79 -0.80 -4.50 9.62
N SER A 80 -0.81 -5.75 10.08
CA SER A 80 -1.65 -6.78 9.52
C SER A 80 -1.84 -7.92 10.51
N HIS A 81 -2.96 -8.62 10.41
CA HIS A 81 -3.21 -9.85 11.17
C HIS A 81 -2.87 -11.10 10.36
N ASP A 82 -2.44 -10.95 9.12
CA ASP A 82 -2.11 -12.06 8.22
C ASP A 82 -0.61 -12.32 8.27
N LYS A 83 -0.24 -13.47 8.85
CA LYS A 83 1.17 -13.84 9.00
C LYS A 83 1.90 -13.99 7.67
N ALA A 84 1.22 -14.48 6.65
CA ALA A 84 1.83 -14.65 5.33
C ALA A 84 2.19 -13.28 4.73
N VAL A 85 1.32 -12.31 4.88
CA VAL A 85 1.57 -10.93 4.42
C VAL A 85 2.75 -10.33 5.18
N ILE A 86 2.78 -10.47 6.49
CA ILE A 86 3.86 -9.94 7.32
C ILE A 86 5.20 -10.58 6.95
N ASN A 87 5.22 -11.90 6.76
CA ASN A 87 6.45 -12.60 6.36
C ASN A 87 6.97 -12.14 5.00
N TYR A 88 6.05 -11.86 4.09
CA TYR A 88 6.42 -11.38 2.75
C TYR A 88 6.95 -9.95 2.77
N MET A 89 6.36 -9.07 3.59
CA MET A 89 6.62 -7.63 3.55
C MET A 89 7.71 -7.16 4.52
N CYS A 90 7.86 -7.81 5.66
CA CYS A 90 8.59 -7.23 6.79
C CYS A 90 9.89 -7.97 7.09
N ASP A 91 10.95 -7.21 7.37
CA ASP A 91 12.24 -7.75 7.82
C ASP A 91 12.23 -8.01 9.32
N ARG A 92 11.49 -7.18 10.06
CA ARG A 92 11.39 -7.25 11.51
C ARG A 92 9.91 -7.27 11.89
N GLN A 93 9.57 -8.17 12.81
CA GLN A 93 8.17 -8.39 13.20
C GLN A 93 8.01 -8.25 14.70
N LEU A 94 6.91 -7.62 15.09
CA LEU A 94 6.48 -7.51 16.47
C LEU A 94 5.04 -8.02 16.54
N TYR A 95 4.72 -8.68 17.64
CA TYR A 95 3.36 -9.16 17.87
C TYR A 95 2.70 -8.33 18.97
N MET A 96 1.45 -7.98 18.75
CA MET A 96 0.67 -7.27 19.75
C MET A 96 -0.48 -8.16 20.22
N GLN A 97 -0.64 -8.29 21.53
CA GLN A 97 -1.69 -9.06 22.14
C GLN A 97 -2.16 -8.36 23.41
N GLU A 98 -3.45 -8.10 23.51
CA GLU A 98 -4.06 -7.43 24.65
C GLU A 98 -3.36 -6.12 25.03
N GLY A 99 -3.00 -5.33 24.01
CA GLY A 99 -2.33 -4.05 24.19
C GLY A 99 -0.85 -4.14 24.53
N ARG A 100 -0.27 -5.34 24.46
CA ARG A 100 1.16 -5.56 24.77
C ARG A 100 1.89 -6.07 23.55
N ILE A 101 3.13 -5.63 23.40
CA ILE A 101 4.04 -6.10 22.35
C ILE A 101 4.87 -7.25 22.91
N THR A 102 4.91 -8.36 22.20
CA THR A 102 5.66 -9.55 22.56
C THR A 102 6.74 -9.89 21.55
#